data_5e0fb3cdb4cf885f2eb95862591cf195
#
_entry.id   5e0fb3cdb4cf885f2eb95862591cf195
#
_cell.length_a   1.000
_cell.length_b   1.000
_cell.length_c   1.000
_cell.angle_alpha   90.00
_cell.angle_beta   90.00
_cell.angle_gamma   90.00
#
_symmetry.space_group_name_H-M   'P 1'
#
loop_
_entity.id
_entity.type
_entity.pdbx_description
1 polymer ?
#
loop_
_entity_poly.entity_id
_entity_poly.type
_entity_poly.pdbx_seq_one_letter_code
_entity_poly.pdbx_strand_id
1 'polypeptide(L)'
;HSFPTRRSSDLNFILDAVLVPPDKLESAFAESQDQKIKLGDILLKKKLINDEQLRKLYSYILGIPFVDLKKEAVAAEVLQIVPEMIAKKYKVVAFEKDGHNLKVAMLNPEDIQTVDFIRKKTGLKVITCLTTEESVEAVLRQYGKSLKAEFGDIINKNSEESSSSEAKEDLEKIAQGLPI
;
A
#
# COMPACT_ATOMS: atom_id res chain seq x y z
N HIS A 1 -25.07 -13.83 23.47
CA HIS A 1 -25.50 -14.85 22.56
C HIS A 1 -24.92 -14.81 21.15
N SER A 2 -24.34 -13.73 20.70
CA SER A 2 -23.90 -13.57 19.34
C SER A 2 -22.39 -13.64 19.16
N PHE A 3 -21.64 -14.01 20.18
CA PHE A 3 -20.20 -13.82 20.20
C PHE A 3 -19.30 -14.99 19.83
N PRO A 4 -19.74 -16.25 19.85
CA PRO A 4 -18.88 -17.28 19.26
C PRO A 4 -18.84 -17.23 17.75
N THR A 5 -19.73 -16.46 17.12
CA THR A 5 -19.88 -16.47 15.67
C THR A 5 -18.71 -15.89 14.91
N ARG A 6 -18.01 -14.86 15.39
CA ARG A 6 -16.83 -14.35 14.70
C ARG A 6 -15.67 -15.33 14.74
N ARG A 7 -15.36 -15.90 15.89
CA ARG A 7 -14.26 -16.86 16.04
C ARG A 7 -14.53 -18.16 15.28
N SER A 8 -15.76 -18.68 15.38
CA SER A 8 -16.13 -19.88 14.64
C SER A 8 -16.22 -19.63 13.13
N SER A 9 -16.60 -18.42 12.69
CA SER A 9 -16.59 -18.05 11.27
C SER A 9 -15.18 -18.00 10.72
N ASP A 10 -14.22 -17.45 11.46
CA ASP A 10 -12.81 -17.37 11.07
C ASP A 10 -12.19 -18.77 10.94
N LEU A 11 -12.43 -19.61 11.93
CA LEU A 11 -11.97 -21.01 11.93
C LEU A 11 -12.59 -21.79 10.76
N ASN A 12 -13.90 -21.64 10.55
CA ASN A 12 -14.62 -22.29 9.47
C ASN A 12 -14.12 -21.82 8.10
N PHE A 13 -13.88 -20.53 7.93
CA PHE A 13 -13.32 -19.99 6.69
C PHE A 13 -11.93 -20.58 6.39
N ILE A 14 -11.07 -20.68 7.39
CA ILE A 14 -9.73 -21.26 7.23
C ILE A 14 -9.82 -22.75 6.89
N LEU A 15 -10.74 -23.48 7.54
CA LEU A 15 -10.99 -24.88 7.28
C LEU A 15 -11.59 -25.10 5.89
N ASP A 16 -12.57 -24.31 5.50
CA ASP A 16 -13.24 -24.39 4.19
C ASP A 16 -12.27 -24.08 3.04
N ALA A 17 -11.40 -23.12 3.26
CA ALA A 17 -10.34 -22.78 2.29
C ALA A 17 -9.18 -23.77 2.27
N VAL A 18 -9.18 -24.76 3.18
CA VAL A 18 -8.11 -25.79 3.33
C VAL A 18 -6.73 -25.16 3.49
N LEU A 19 -6.67 -24.00 4.11
CA LEU A 19 -5.42 -23.26 4.30
C LEU A 19 -4.54 -23.85 5.40
N VAL A 20 -5.15 -24.44 6.42
CA VAL A 20 -4.44 -24.97 7.59
C VAL A 20 -5.08 -26.29 8.02
N PRO A 21 -4.31 -27.36 8.30
CA PRO A 21 -4.84 -28.60 8.88
C PRO A 21 -5.55 -28.33 10.23
N PRO A 22 -6.67 -29.03 10.52
CA PRO A 22 -7.46 -28.79 11.73
C PRO A 22 -6.68 -28.90 13.04
N ASP A 23 -5.80 -29.86 13.17
CA ASP A 23 -4.96 -30.08 14.35
C ASP A 23 -4.00 -28.92 14.60
N LYS A 24 -3.38 -28.41 13.54
CA LYS A 24 -2.49 -27.24 13.61
C LYS A 24 -3.24 -25.96 13.89
N LEU A 25 -4.46 -25.85 13.35
CA LEU A 25 -5.33 -24.69 13.60
C LEU A 25 -5.76 -24.64 15.06
N GLU A 26 -6.18 -25.76 15.64
CA GLU A 26 -6.57 -25.85 17.06
C GLU A 26 -5.40 -25.50 17.98
N SER A 27 -4.21 -26.01 17.68
CA SER A 27 -3.00 -25.68 18.43
C SER A 27 -2.65 -24.19 18.35
N ALA A 28 -2.73 -23.59 17.17
CA ALA A 28 -2.50 -22.17 16.98
C ALA A 28 -3.56 -21.32 17.69
N PHE A 29 -4.81 -21.77 17.68
CA PHE A 29 -5.90 -21.08 18.38
C PHE A 29 -5.70 -21.10 19.90
N ALA A 30 -5.33 -22.25 20.47
CA ALA A 30 -5.04 -22.36 21.89
C ALA A 30 -3.87 -21.45 22.30
N GLU A 31 -2.80 -21.42 21.50
CA GLU A 31 -1.65 -20.54 21.70
C GLU A 31 -2.04 -19.06 21.63
N SER A 32 -2.92 -18.71 20.69
CA SER A 32 -3.47 -17.36 20.52
C SER A 32 -4.22 -16.88 21.78
N GLN A 33 -5.00 -17.74 22.38
CA GLN A 33 -5.71 -17.45 23.62
C GLN A 33 -4.77 -17.29 24.81
N ASP A 34 -3.77 -18.15 24.91
CA ASP A 34 -2.80 -18.15 26.00
C ASP A 34 -1.88 -16.92 25.96
N GLN A 35 -1.36 -16.61 24.79
CA GLN A 35 -0.43 -15.48 24.59
C GLN A 35 -1.12 -14.14 24.33
N LYS A 36 -2.43 -14.12 24.17
CA LYS A 36 -3.24 -12.95 23.79
C LYS A 36 -2.77 -12.29 22.48
N ILE A 37 -2.30 -13.09 21.56
CA ILE A 37 -1.86 -12.68 20.23
C ILE A 37 -2.96 -13.06 19.22
N LYS A 38 -3.11 -12.27 18.16
CA LYS A 38 -4.10 -12.57 17.11
C LYS A 38 -3.76 -13.91 16.44
N LEU A 39 -4.78 -14.72 16.20
CA LEU A 39 -4.60 -16.03 15.54
C LEU A 39 -3.86 -15.95 14.21
N GLY A 40 -4.18 -14.93 13.39
CA GLY A 40 -3.52 -14.71 12.12
C GLY A 40 -2.02 -14.50 12.25
N ASP A 41 -1.58 -13.77 13.27
CA ASP A 41 -0.17 -13.51 13.51
C ASP A 41 0.58 -14.79 13.92
N ILE A 42 -0.06 -15.65 14.70
CA ILE A 42 0.51 -16.96 15.07
C ILE A 42 0.62 -17.88 13.85
N LEU A 43 -0.42 -17.93 13.03
CA LEU A 43 -0.41 -18.71 11.79
C LEU A 43 0.68 -18.25 10.83
N LEU A 44 0.90 -16.95 10.72
CA LEU A 44 1.97 -16.37 9.93
C LEU A 44 3.36 -16.70 10.50
N LYS A 45 3.53 -16.55 11.81
CA LYS A 45 4.78 -16.88 12.52
C LYS A 45 5.16 -18.35 12.37
N LYS A 46 4.19 -19.24 12.44
CA LYS A 46 4.38 -20.68 12.24
C LYS A 46 4.48 -21.09 10.77
N LYS A 47 4.38 -20.14 9.84
CA LYS A 47 4.41 -20.35 8.39
C LYS A 47 3.30 -21.31 7.89
N LEU A 48 2.19 -21.34 8.59
CA LEU A 48 1.02 -22.13 8.20
C LEU A 48 0.21 -21.43 7.10
N ILE A 49 0.29 -20.09 7.06
CA ILE A 49 -0.28 -19.26 6.00
C ILE A 49 0.77 -18.22 5.58
N ASN A 50 0.62 -17.68 4.37
CA ASN A 50 1.42 -16.57 3.89
C ASN A 50 0.71 -15.22 4.13
N ASP A 51 1.40 -14.11 3.86
CA ASP A 51 0.85 -12.76 4.05
C ASP A 51 -0.40 -12.51 3.20
N GLU A 52 -0.42 -12.96 1.96
CA GLU A 52 -1.59 -12.83 1.08
C GLU A 52 -2.81 -13.58 1.64
N GLN A 53 -2.62 -14.80 2.11
CA GLN A 53 -3.69 -15.59 2.74
C GLN A 53 -4.22 -14.92 4.00
N LEU A 54 -3.33 -14.35 4.82
CA LEU A 54 -3.71 -13.61 6.02
C LEU A 54 -4.54 -12.37 5.67
N ARG A 55 -4.14 -11.60 4.65
CA ARG A 55 -4.88 -10.41 4.22
C ARG A 55 -6.24 -10.77 3.63
N LYS A 56 -6.33 -11.86 2.87
CA LYS A 56 -7.61 -12.39 2.37
C LYS A 56 -8.54 -12.82 3.51
N LEU A 57 -7.99 -13.43 4.55
CA LEU A 57 -8.74 -13.79 5.75
C LEU A 57 -9.31 -12.55 6.42
N TYR A 58 -8.51 -11.53 6.65
CA TYR A 58 -8.98 -10.27 7.22
C TYR A 58 -10.00 -9.55 6.34
N SER A 59 -9.84 -9.60 5.04
CA SER A 59 -10.81 -9.10 4.08
C SER A 59 -12.18 -9.73 4.29
N TYR A 60 -12.22 -11.02 4.45
CA TYR A 60 -13.45 -11.77 4.73
C TYR A 60 -14.06 -11.39 6.06
N ILE A 61 -13.26 -11.38 7.12
CA ILE A 61 -13.71 -11.10 8.50
C ILE A 61 -14.25 -9.68 8.63
N LEU A 62 -13.53 -8.70 8.07
CA LEU A 62 -13.85 -7.28 8.21
C LEU A 62 -14.84 -6.78 7.14
N GLY A 63 -15.11 -7.59 6.11
CA GLY A 63 -15.95 -7.17 4.99
C GLY A 63 -15.32 -6.07 4.13
N ILE A 64 -13.99 -6.01 4.09
CA ILE A 64 -13.22 -5.04 3.32
C ILE A 64 -12.65 -5.74 2.09
N PRO A 65 -12.79 -5.18 0.86
CA PRO A 65 -12.27 -5.81 -0.35
C PRO A 65 -10.77 -6.00 -0.30
N PHE A 66 -10.29 -7.15 -0.77
CA PHE A 66 -8.88 -7.41 -1.01
C PHE A 66 -8.50 -7.06 -2.45
N VAL A 67 -7.37 -6.40 -2.64
CA VAL A 67 -6.84 -6.07 -3.97
C VAL A 67 -5.37 -6.50 -4.06
N ASP A 68 -4.99 -7.05 -5.19
CA ASP A 68 -3.60 -7.36 -5.51
C ASP A 68 -3.08 -6.33 -6.51
N LEU A 69 -2.12 -5.54 -6.08
CA LEU A 69 -1.55 -4.45 -6.88
C LEU A 69 -0.13 -4.75 -7.39
N LYS A 70 0.34 -5.97 -7.23
CA LYS A 70 1.71 -6.34 -7.63
C LYS A 70 2.01 -6.11 -9.10
N LYS A 71 0.99 -6.26 -9.95
CA LYS A 71 1.09 -6.09 -11.41
C LYS A 71 0.25 -4.94 -11.95
N GLU A 72 -0.37 -4.16 -11.07
CA GLU A 72 -1.22 -3.05 -11.46
C GLU A 72 -0.40 -1.80 -11.73
N ALA A 73 -0.63 -1.19 -12.89
CA ALA A 73 -0.10 0.13 -13.18
C ALA A 73 -1.08 1.18 -12.68
N VAL A 74 -0.64 2.02 -11.74
CA VAL A 74 -1.45 3.10 -11.20
C VAL A 74 -1.13 4.39 -11.95
N ALA A 75 -2.18 5.11 -12.39
CA ALA A 75 -2.01 6.41 -13.02
C ALA A 75 -1.28 7.39 -12.08
N ALA A 76 -0.32 8.13 -12.62
CA ALA A 76 0.48 9.07 -11.83
C ALA A 76 -0.37 10.08 -11.07
N GLU A 77 -1.45 10.56 -11.69
CA GLU A 77 -2.39 11.50 -11.08
C GLU A 77 -3.07 10.92 -9.83
N VAL A 78 -3.43 9.64 -9.86
CA VAL A 78 -4.03 8.95 -8.71
C VAL A 78 -2.98 8.67 -7.65
N LEU A 79 -1.81 8.22 -8.06
CA LEU A 79 -0.70 7.90 -7.18
C LEU A 79 -0.29 9.10 -6.30
N GLN A 80 -0.20 10.27 -6.91
CA GLN A 80 0.21 11.51 -6.25
C GLN A 80 -0.81 12.10 -5.27
N ILE A 81 -2.06 11.62 -5.28
CA ILE A 81 -3.09 12.06 -4.33
C ILE A 81 -2.64 11.77 -2.89
N VAL A 82 -1.99 10.63 -2.68
CA VAL A 82 -1.35 10.32 -1.40
C VAL A 82 0.15 10.58 -1.56
N PRO A 83 0.73 11.54 -0.82
CA PRO A 83 2.16 11.83 -0.91
C PRO A 83 3.01 10.61 -0.60
N GLU A 84 4.14 10.47 -1.30
CA GLU A 84 5.05 9.33 -1.16
C GLU A 84 5.49 9.08 0.29
N MET A 85 5.77 10.15 1.04
CA MET A 85 6.16 10.05 2.45
C MET A 85 5.07 9.41 3.31
N ILE A 86 3.82 9.78 3.06
CA ILE A 86 2.65 9.23 3.77
C ILE A 86 2.46 7.78 3.37
N ALA A 87 2.55 7.50 2.07
CA ALA A 87 2.42 6.14 1.54
C ALA A 87 3.46 5.19 2.13
N LYS A 88 4.70 5.61 2.22
CA LYS A 88 5.79 4.83 2.84
C LYS A 88 5.62 4.65 4.34
N LYS A 89 5.28 5.72 5.04
CA LYS A 89 5.19 5.70 6.50
C LYS A 89 4.04 4.84 7.00
N TYR A 90 2.87 4.99 6.38
CA TYR A 90 1.64 4.32 6.83
C TYR A 90 1.26 3.11 5.97
N LYS A 91 2.08 2.75 4.98
CA LYS A 91 1.83 1.63 4.07
C LYS A 91 0.43 1.70 3.45
N VAL A 92 0.10 2.86 2.89
CA VAL A 92 -1.16 3.15 2.22
C VAL A 92 -0.89 3.76 0.84
N VAL A 93 -1.58 3.27 -0.18
CA VAL A 93 -1.43 3.77 -1.55
C VAL A 93 -2.82 4.01 -2.16
N ALA A 94 -2.97 5.10 -2.89
CA ALA A 94 -4.13 5.33 -3.74
C ALA A 94 -3.92 4.62 -5.06
N PHE A 95 -4.92 3.88 -5.54
CA PHE A 95 -4.78 3.11 -6.77
C PHE A 95 -5.90 3.35 -7.80
N GLU A 96 -7.02 3.89 -7.37
CA GLU A 96 -8.16 4.19 -8.26
C GLU A 96 -8.92 5.42 -7.78
N LYS A 97 -9.26 6.29 -8.70
CA LYS A 97 -10.15 7.43 -8.44
C LYS A 97 -11.31 7.41 -9.41
N ASP A 98 -12.51 7.43 -8.87
CA ASP A 98 -13.75 7.54 -9.64
C ASP A 98 -14.60 8.68 -9.10
N GLY A 99 -14.62 9.79 -9.84
CA GLY A 99 -15.32 11.00 -9.42
C GLY A 99 -14.87 11.49 -8.03
N HIS A 100 -15.75 11.39 -7.05
CA HIS A 100 -15.50 11.79 -5.66
C HIS A 100 -14.95 10.66 -4.78
N ASN A 101 -14.86 9.44 -5.32
CA ASN A 101 -14.40 8.26 -4.61
C ASN A 101 -12.91 8.03 -4.88
N LEU A 102 -12.15 7.85 -3.81
CA LEU A 102 -10.74 7.46 -3.86
C LEU A 102 -10.58 6.09 -3.22
N LYS A 103 -10.18 5.10 -3.99
CA LYS A 103 -9.83 3.79 -3.45
C LYS A 103 -8.37 3.77 -3.01
N VAL A 104 -8.16 3.40 -1.77
CA VAL A 104 -6.83 3.25 -1.17
C VAL A 104 -6.64 1.81 -0.73
N ALA A 105 -5.45 1.29 -0.93
CA ALA A 105 -5.04 -0.01 -0.45
C ALA A 105 -4.08 0.16 0.72
N MET A 106 -4.30 -0.59 1.79
CA MET A 106 -3.51 -0.49 3.01
C MET A 106 -3.39 -1.85 3.70
N LEU A 107 -2.36 -1.98 4.53
CA LEU A 107 -2.12 -3.20 5.30
C LEU A 107 -3.00 -3.30 6.53
N ASN A 108 -3.24 -2.16 7.19
CA ASN A 108 -4.04 -2.08 8.40
C ASN A 108 -5.28 -1.21 8.18
N PRO A 109 -6.43 -1.81 7.86
CA PRO A 109 -7.66 -1.05 7.62
C PRO A 109 -8.25 -0.44 8.89
N GLU A 110 -7.77 -0.82 10.06
CA GLU A 110 -8.18 -0.25 11.35
C GLU A 110 -7.48 1.08 11.66
N ASP A 111 -6.54 1.49 10.84
CA ASP A 111 -5.89 2.79 10.95
C ASP A 111 -6.80 3.91 10.44
N ILE A 112 -7.79 4.22 11.24
CA ILE A 112 -8.80 5.25 10.97
C ILE A 112 -8.16 6.64 10.86
N GLN A 113 -7.11 6.89 11.60
CA GLN A 113 -6.42 8.20 11.60
C GLN A 113 -5.81 8.51 10.25
N THR A 114 -5.15 7.54 9.63
CA THR A 114 -4.60 7.70 8.28
C THR A 114 -5.70 7.91 7.24
N VAL A 115 -6.79 7.15 7.32
CA VAL A 115 -7.95 7.30 6.43
C VAL A 115 -8.57 8.69 6.55
N ASP A 116 -8.79 9.16 7.78
CA ASP A 116 -9.35 10.49 8.04
C ASP A 116 -8.41 11.61 7.58
N PHE A 117 -7.12 11.43 7.76
CA PHE A 117 -6.11 12.38 7.25
C PHE A 117 -6.20 12.52 5.73
N ILE A 118 -6.25 11.41 5.01
CA ILE A 118 -6.39 11.42 3.54
C ILE A 118 -7.70 12.07 3.12
N ARG A 119 -8.80 11.73 3.79
CA ARG A 119 -10.12 12.31 3.53
C ARG A 119 -10.12 13.82 3.70
N LYS A 120 -9.58 14.31 4.81
CA LYS A 120 -9.52 15.75 5.11
C LYS A 120 -8.62 16.50 4.14
N LYS A 121 -7.51 15.90 3.77
CA LYS A 121 -6.54 16.53 2.85
C LYS A 121 -7.05 16.58 1.41
N THR A 122 -7.75 15.58 0.97
CA THR A 122 -8.19 15.45 -0.43
C THR A 122 -9.62 15.93 -0.68
N GLY A 123 -10.46 15.97 0.35
CA GLY A 123 -11.89 16.21 0.20
C GLY A 123 -12.65 15.09 -0.48
N LEU A 124 -12.00 13.95 -0.72
CA LEU A 124 -12.59 12.80 -1.41
C LEU A 124 -13.16 11.78 -0.40
N LYS A 125 -14.13 11.00 -0.86
CA LYS A 125 -14.62 9.85 -0.12
C LYS A 125 -13.60 8.72 -0.26
N VAL A 126 -12.98 8.34 0.84
CA VAL A 126 -11.97 7.28 0.88
C VAL A 126 -12.65 5.93 1.06
N ILE A 127 -12.38 5.00 0.14
CA ILE A 127 -12.80 3.61 0.18
C ILE A 127 -11.56 2.78 0.46
N THR A 128 -11.54 2.09 1.60
CA THR A 128 -10.41 1.29 2.05
C THR A 128 -10.48 -0.11 1.47
N CYS A 129 -9.38 -0.58 0.93
CA CYS A 129 -9.17 -1.97 0.51
C CYS A 129 -7.96 -2.55 1.25
N LEU A 130 -7.97 -3.85 1.46
CA LEU A 130 -6.84 -4.58 2.02
C LEU A 130 -5.89 -5.02 0.91
N THR A 131 -4.60 -5.02 1.20
CA THR A 131 -3.58 -5.53 0.28
C THR A 131 -2.39 -6.11 1.04
N THR A 132 -1.45 -6.69 0.33
CA THR A 132 -0.20 -7.22 0.87
C THR A 132 0.89 -6.14 0.91
N GLU A 133 1.92 -6.37 1.72
CA GLU A 133 3.10 -5.50 1.74
C GLU A 133 3.80 -5.46 0.38
N GLU A 134 3.91 -6.60 -0.30
CA GLU A 134 4.45 -6.68 -1.66
C GLU A 134 3.70 -5.78 -2.65
N SER A 135 2.38 -5.73 -2.54
CA SER A 135 1.55 -4.84 -3.38
C SER A 135 1.83 -3.36 -3.08
N VAL A 136 1.92 -2.98 -1.82
CA VAL A 136 2.27 -1.61 -1.42
C VAL A 136 3.64 -1.23 -1.95
N GLU A 137 4.63 -2.09 -1.78
CA GLU A 137 5.99 -1.86 -2.29
C GLU A 137 6.04 -1.75 -3.80
N ALA A 138 5.27 -2.59 -4.51
CA ALA A 138 5.17 -2.53 -5.98
C ALA A 138 4.62 -1.18 -6.45
N VAL A 139 3.61 -0.64 -5.76
CA VAL A 139 3.06 0.69 -6.07
C VAL A 139 4.02 1.80 -5.65
N LEU A 140 4.69 1.67 -4.51
CA LEU A 140 5.70 2.64 -4.06
C LEU A 140 6.86 2.79 -5.07
N ARG A 141 7.26 1.71 -5.72
CA ARG A 141 8.26 1.78 -6.80
C ARG A 141 7.79 2.61 -7.99
N GLN A 142 6.49 2.71 -8.22
CA GLN A 142 5.93 3.53 -9.31
C GLN A 142 6.07 5.04 -9.06
N TYR A 143 6.12 5.49 -7.82
CA TYR A 143 6.43 6.91 -7.49
C TYR A 143 7.79 7.34 -8.08
N GLY A 144 8.80 6.52 -7.90
CA GLY A 144 10.13 6.82 -8.44
C GLY A 144 10.17 6.85 -9.98
N LYS A 145 9.42 5.98 -10.63
CA LYS A 145 9.32 5.94 -12.11
C LYS A 145 8.56 7.15 -12.64
N SER A 146 7.48 7.54 -11.98
CA SER A 146 6.68 8.70 -12.35
C SER A 146 7.51 9.99 -12.28
N LEU A 147 8.25 10.18 -11.19
CA LEU A 147 9.15 11.33 -11.04
C LEU A 147 10.23 11.36 -12.10
N LYS A 148 10.85 10.22 -12.43
CA LYS A 148 11.86 10.13 -13.49
C LYS A 148 11.30 10.45 -14.87
N ALA A 149 10.08 10.03 -15.16
CA ALA A 149 9.40 10.34 -16.42
C ALA A 149 9.12 11.85 -16.53
N GLU A 150 8.60 12.47 -15.46
CA GLU A 150 8.38 13.92 -15.41
C GLU A 150 9.68 14.71 -15.52
N PHE A 151 10.72 14.31 -14.81
CA PHE A 151 12.05 14.91 -14.92
C PHE A 151 12.67 14.69 -16.30
N GLY A 152 12.50 13.52 -16.89
CA GLY A 152 12.95 13.22 -18.24
C GLY A 152 12.32 14.13 -19.30
N ASP A 153 11.01 14.36 -19.20
CA ASP A 153 10.28 15.26 -20.09
C ASP A 153 10.71 16.73 -19.90
N ILE A 154 10.96 17.17 -18.68
CA ILE A 154 11.45 18.51 -18.38
C ILE A 154 12.87 18.70 -18.92
N ILE A 155 13.74 17.72 -18.75
CA ILE A 155 15.11 17.75 -19.29
C ILE A 155 15.09 17.75 -20.81
N ASN A 156 14.24 16.95 -21.44
CA ASN A 156 14.12 16.93 -22.90
C ASN A 156 13.54 18.23 -23.45
N LYS A 157 12.53 18.81 -22.84
CA LYS A 157 12.01 20.13 -23.22
C LYS A 157 13.05 21.23 -23.06
N ASN A 158 13.78 21.21 -21.94
CA ASN A 158 14.85 22.18 -21.71
C ASN A 158 16.05 21.97 -22.66
N SER A 159 16.31 20.74 -23.12
CA SER A 159 17.37 20.47 -24.08
C SER A 159 16.98 20.86 -25.51
N GLU A 160 15.71 20.90 -25.86
CA GLU A 160 15.21 21.41 -27.12
C GLU A 160 15.21 22.96 -27.16
N GLU A 161 14.92 23.60 -26.04
CA GLU A 161 14.96 25.06 -25.90
C GLU A 161 16.37 25.61 -25.65
N SER A 162 17.27 24.81 -25.09
CA SER A 162 18.68 25.22 -24.82
C SER A 162 19.68 24.88 -25.92
N SER A 163 19.22 24.63 -27.13
CA SER A 163 20.11 24.60 -28.29
C SER A 163 20.71 25.98 -28.65
N SER A 164 20.40 26.99 -27.84
CA SER A 164 21.14 28.27 -27.87
C SER A 164 22.41 28.13 -27.00
N SER A 165 23.54 28.34 -27.62
CA SER A 165 24.88 28.23 -27.06
C SER A 165 25.14 29.12 -25.81
N GLU A 166 24.21 29.97 -25.44
CA GLU A 166 24.36 30.95 -24.36
C GLU A 166 24.28 30.33 -22.95
N ALA A 167 23.48 29.26 -22.76
CA ALA A 167 23.32 28.66 -21.45
C ALA A 167 24.56 27.84 -20.98
N LYS A 168 25.37 27.35 -21.92
CA LYS A 168 26.63 26.66 -21.60
C LYS A 168 27.73 27.62 -21.16
N GLU A 169 27.80 28.79 -21.77
CA GLU A 169 28.78 29.80 -21.39
C GLU A 169 28.53 30.39 -20.00
N ASP A 170 27.26 30.57 -19.63
CA ASP A 170 26.91 31.07 -18.30
C ASP A 170 27.21 30.05 -17.19
N LEU A 171 27.02 28.76 -17.43
CA LEU A 171 27.37 27.70 -16.47
C LEU A 171 28.88 27.55 -16.30
N GLU A 172 29.69 27.69 -17.38
CA GLU A 172 31.15 27.69 -17.29
C GLU A 172 31.68 28.93 -16.56
N LYS A 173 31.08 30.09 -16.77
CA LYS A 173 31.44 31.32 -16.04
C LYS A 173 31.14 31.24 -14.55
N ILE A 174 30.01 30.63 -14.15
CA ILE A 174 29.65 30.40 -12.74
C ILE A 174 30.63 29.40 -12.11
N ALA A 175 31.01 28.34 -12.81
CA ALA A 175 31.95 27.34 -12.31
C ALA A 175 33.39 27.91 -12.17
N GLN A 176 33.79 28.83 -13.01
CA GLN A 176 35.12 29.51 -12.95
C GLN A 176 35.17 30.67 -11.95
N GLY A 177 34.00 31.20 -11.54
CA GLY A 177 33.87 32.30 -10.56
C GLY A 177 33.81 31.88 -9.12
N LEU A 178 33.84 30.58 -8.79
CA LEU A 178 33.87 30.09 -7.42
C LEU A 178 35.27 30.21 -6.84
N PRO A 179 35.47 30.95 -5.72
CA PRO A 179 36.77 31.02 -5.06
C PRO A 179 37.15 29.64 -4.51
N ILE A 180 38.33 29.23 -4.79
CA ILE A 180 38.94 28.00 -4.27
C ILE A 180 39.22 28.16 -2.77
#